data_493d081e558b9c9fd7af3bbcc1120d72
#
_entry.id   493d081e558b9c9fd7af3bbcc1120d72
#
_cell.length_a   1.000
_cell.length_b   1.000
_cell.length_c   1.000
_cell.angle_alpha   90.00
_cell.angle_beta   90.00
_cell.angle_gamma   90.00
#
_symmetry.space_group_name_H-M   'P 1'
#
loop_
_entity.id
_entity.type
_entity.pdbx_description
1 polymer ?
#
loop_
_entity_poly.entity_id
_entity_poly.type
_entity_poly.pdbx_seq_one_letter_code
_entity_poly.pdbx_strand_id
1 'polypeptide(L)'
;MLIPIHEEMTREALSARVSPRALEVMIAANCKQDSLRGQIGHDEYHFDNNAIDAGHRYISEQRGFVISSLLSSEMLSAWSAFGRLTHTAQDFYAHTNYISMWLNQYKDASPAPPEIDPVQENLVESPSLHSGKIYIPMDVFYFVPFLRKLSLALLPRDSHGRMNLDSPKQGPRFEYARSAAVKRTQYEFEELEKILTPEMFSKFVDN
;
A
#
# COMPACT_ATOMS: atom_id res chain seq x y z
N MET A 1 1.32 4.13 -4.89
CA MET A 1 0.39 4.38 -6.06
C MET A 1 0.02 5.85 -6.15
N LEU A 2 -0.71 6.31 -7.22
CA LEU A 2 -1.18 7.69 -7.29
C LEU A 2 -2.30 7.97 -6.27
N ILE A 3 -2.33 9.18 -5.70
CA ILE A 3 -3.30 9.60 -4.68
C ILE A 3 -4.76 9.23 -5.02
N PRO A 4 -5.29 9.50 -6.24
CA PRO A 4 -6.67 9.10 -6.55
C PRO A 4 -6.92 7.59 -6.51
N ILE A 5 -5.89 6.78 -6.79
CA ILE A 5 -5.98 5.31 -6.74
C ILE A 5 -6.02 4.84 -5.28
N HIS A 6 -5.21 5.41 -4.40
CA HIS A 6 -5.26 5.15 -2.96
C HIS A 6 -6.64 5.45 -2.36
N GLU A 7 -7.21 6.60 -2.70
CA GLU A 7 -8.57 6.98 -2.29
C GLU A 7 -9.61 5.95 -2.75
N GLU A 8 -9.60 5.61 -4.06
CA GLU A 8 -10.54 4.67 -4.65
C GLU A 8 -10.45 3.29 -3.99
N MET A 9 -9.25 2.74 -3.82
CA MET A 9 -9.03 1.43 -3.19
C MET A 9 -9.47 1.41 -1.73
N THR A 10 -9.16 2.46 -0.97
CA THR A 10 -9.56 2.57 0.44
C THR A 10 -11.08 2.65 0.56
N ARG A 11 -11.72 3.43 -0.30
CA ARG A 11 -13.18 3.55 -0.35
C ARG A 11 -13.85 2.24 -0.74
N GLU A 12 -13.33 1.55 -1.76
CA GLU A 12 -13.82 0.24 -2.18
C GLU A 12 -13.73 -0.81 -1.05
N ALA A 13 -12.60 -0.82 -0.33
CA ALA A 13 -12.37 -1.81 0.72
C ALA A 13 -13.23 -1.59 1.97
N LEU A 14 -13.54 -0.33 2.34
CA LEU A 14 -13.99 0.01 3.69
C LEU A 14 -15.37 0.70 3.74
N SER A 15 -15.92 1.21 2.63
CA SER A 15 -17.15 2.02 2.67
C SER A 15 -18.37 1.32 3.26
N ALA A 16 -18.45 -0.01 3.16
CA ALA A 16 -19.53 -0.80 3.76
C ALA A 16 -19.23 -1.25 5.20
N ARG A 17 -18.06 -0.89 5.75
CA ARG A 17 -17.57 -1.44 7.03
C ARG A 17 -17.38 -0.39 8.13
N VAL A 18 -17.23 0.88 7.77
CA VAL A 18 -17.02 1.99 8.72
C VAL A 18 -17.95 3.15 8.40
N SER A 19 -18.17 4.04 9.38
CA SER A 19 -18.95 5.25 9.13
C SER A 19 -18.32 6.14 8.04
N PRO A 20 -19.11 6.97 7.34
CA PRO A 20 -18.57 7.94 6.38
C PRO A 20 -17.51 8.87 7.00
N ARG A 21 -17.69 9.26 8.26
CA ARG A 21 -16.74 10.10 8.99
C ARG A 21 -15.40 9.40 9.21
N ALA A 22 -15.42 8.17 9.69
CA ALA A 22 -14.21 7.38 9.90
C ALA A 22 -13.47 7.15 8.56
N LEU A 23 -14.23 6.81 7.51
CA LEU A 23 -13.69 6.59 6.17
C LEU A 23 -12.94 7.81 5.63
N GLU A 24 -13.52 9.01 5.71
CA GLU A 24 -12.87 10.22 5.21
C GLU A 24 -11.57 10.55 5.97
N VAL A 25 -11.52 10.32 7.29
CA VAL A 25 -10.28 10.50 8.07
C VAL A 25 -9.22 9.48 7.66
N MET A 26 -9.60 8.21 7.46
CA MET A 26 -8.69 7.15 7.01
C MET A 26 -8.13 7.48 5.63
N ILE A 27 -8.98 7.89 4.67
CA ILE A 27 -8.57 8.29 3.32
C ILE A 27 -7.62 9.49 3.37
N ALA A 28 -7.96 10.52 4.12
CA ALA A 28 -7.11 11.71 4.24
C ALA A 28 -5.72 11.38 4.81
N ALA A 29 -5.65 10.50 5.80
CA ALA A 29 -4.39 10.07 6.39
C ALA A 29 -3.59 9.15 5.46
N ASN A 30 -4.26 8.28 4.71
CA ASN A 30 -3.67 7.45 3.66
C ASN A 30 -3.02 8.34 2.59
N CYS A 31 -3.78 9.19 1.94
CA CYS A 31 -3.30 10.07 0.86
C CYS A 31 -2.21 11.06 1.31
N LYS A 32 -2.20 11.43 2.60
CA LYS A 32 -1.18 12.34 3.15
C LYS A 32 0.23 11.74 3.16
N GLN A 33 0.38 10.43 3.14
CA GLN A 33 1.68 9.76 3.03
C GLN A 33 2.38 10.13 1.73
N ASP A 34 1.65 10.37 0.64
CA ASP A 34 2.16 10.85 -0.65
C ASP A 34 2.48 12.34 -0.69
N SER A 35 2.36 13.06 0.42
CA SER A 35 2.85 14.43 0.50
C SER A 35 4.37 14.49 0.37
N LEU A 36 4.92 15.63 -0.05
CA LEU A 36 6.36 15.82 -0.19
C LEU A 36 7.14 15.43 1.08
N ARG A 37 6.56 15.67 2.27
CA ARG A 37 7.17 15.29 3.56
C ARG A 37 7.10 13.79 3.82
N GLY A 38 6.09 13.11 3.32
CA GLY A 38 5.94 11.65 3.45
C GLY A 38 6.83 10.88 2.46
N GLN A 39 7.14 11.47 1.32
CA GLN A 39 7.99 10.84 0.29
C GLN A 39 9.49 10.99 0.53
N ILE A 40 9.93 12.07 1.20
CA ILE A 40 11.36 12.32 1.41
C ILE A 40 11.85 11.72 2.71
N GLY A 41 12.74 10.72 2.61
CA GLY A 41 13.39 10.09 3.77
C GLY A 41 12.52 9.09 4.52
N HIS A 42 11.45 8.60 3.90
CA HIS A 42 10.49 7.65 4.45
C HIS A 42 10.25 6.46 3.51
N ASP A 43 11.33 5.77 3.13
CA ASP A 43 11.28 4.59 2.26
C ASP A 43 10.33 3.51 2.83
N GLU A 44 10.21 3.44 4.16
CA GLU A 44 9.34 2.51 4.88
C GLU A 44 7.84 2.76 4.66
N TYR A 45 7.43 3.99 4.29
CA TYR A 45 6.03 4.28 4.00
C TYR A 45 5.58 3.70 2.68
N HIS A 46 6.52 3.56 1.73
CA HIS A 46 6.26 3.22 0.34
C HIS A 46 6.92 1.89 -0.11
N PHE A 47 7.61 1.19 0.78
CA PHE A 47 8.44 0.03 0.43
C PHE A 47 9.53 0.33 -0.61
N ASP A 48 10.01 1.58 -0.73
CA ASP A 48 11.08 1.93 -1.65
C ASP A 48 12.46 1.49 -1.15
N ASN A 49 13.46 1.49 -2.02
CA ASN A 49 14.86 1.18 -1.69
C ASN A 49 15.09 -0.15 -0.97
N ASN A 50 14.27 -1.16 -1.24
CA ASN A 50 14.27 -2.44 -0.52
C ASN A 50 14.00 -2.35 0.99
N ALA A 51 13.27 -1.33 1.44
CA ALA A 51 12.88 -1.16 2.83
C ALA A 51 11.76 -2.14 3.26
N ILE A 52 11.84 -3.42 2.84
CA ILE A 52 10.79 -4.43 3.05
C ILE A 52 10.50 -4.62 4.53
N ASP A 53 11.53 -4.94 5.33
CA ASP A 53 11.37 -5.14 6.78
C ASP A 53 10.91 -3.86 7.50
N ALA A 54 11.39 -2.70 7.05
CA ALA A 54 11.01 -1.41 7.63
C ALA A 54 9.53 -1.09 7.34
N GLY A 55 9.05 -1.36 6.11
CA GLY A 55 7.65 -1.20 5.75
C GLY A 55 6.73 -2.13 6.57
N HIS A 56 7.10 -3.40 6.74
CA HIS A 56 6.34 -4.32 7.59
C HIS A 56 6.33 -3.89 9.07
N ARG A 57 7.46 -3.41 9.61
CA ARG A 57 7.50 -2.83 10.95
C ARG A 57 6.60 -1.61 11.07
N TYR A 58 6.63 -0.70 10.10
CA TYR A 58 5.77 0.48 10.09
C TYR A 58 4.28 0.11 10.11
N ILE A 59 3.84 -0.87 9.30
CA ILE A 59 2.47 -1.40 9.34
C ILE A 59 2.12 -1.88 10.76
N SER A 60 3.02 -2.66 11.39
CA SER A 60 2.82 -3.18 12.76
C SER A 60 2.76 -2.06 13.80
N GLU A 61 3.62 -1.05 13.69
CA GLU A 61 3.63 0.13 14.56
C GLU A 61 2.33 0.93 14.43
N GLN A 62 1.86 1.17 13.20
CA GLN A 62 0.60 1.87 12.99
C GLN A 62 -0.59 1.08 13.55
N ARG A 63 -0.59 -0.26 13.45
CA ARG A 63 -1.59 -1.12 14.12
C ARG A 63 -1.55 -0.95 15.63
N GLY A 64 -0.36 -0.88 16.24
CA GLY A 64 -0.18 -0.58 17.66
C GLY A 64 -0.73 0.81 18.02
N PHE A 65 -0.53 1.83 17.17
CA PHE A 65 -1.09 3.16 17.38
C PHE A 65 -2.62 3.19 17.27
N VAL A 66 -3.24 2.37 16.40
CA VAL A 66 -4.71 2.22 16.40
C VAL A 66 -5.19 1.75 17.77
N ILE A 67 -4.60 0.67 18.29
CA ILE A 67 -5.01 0.07 19.56
C ILE A 67 -4.83 1.06 20.72
N SER A 68 -3.65 1.69 20.83
CA SER A 68 -3.36 2.64 21.91
C SER A 68 -4.26 3.87 21.86
N SER A 69 -4.57 4.39 20.67
CA SER A 69 -5.47 5.52 20.49
C SER A 69 -6.92 5.16 20.89
N LEU A 70 -7.37 3.95 20.58
CA LEU A 70 -8.68 3.45 21.00
C LEU A 70 -8.79 3.32 22.54
N LEU A 71 -7.73 2.83 23.19
CA LEU A 71 -7.64 2.76 24.65
C LEU A 71 -7.71 4.14 25.29
N SER A 72 -7.13 5.14 24.65
CA SER A 72 -7.16 6.55 25.08
C SER A 72 -8.41 7.31 24.62
N SER A 73 -9.35 6.65 23.93
CA SER A 73 -10.55 7.27 23.35
C SER A 73 -10.26 8.36 22.31
N GLU A 74 -9.10 8.30 21.64
CA GLU A 74 -8.67 9.23 20.60
C GLU A 74 -9.03 8.72 19.20
N MET A 75 -10.30 8.75 18.84
CA MET A 75 -10.82 8.15 17.60
C MET A 75 -10.15 8.68 16.33
N LEU A 76 -9.94 10.00 16.22
CA LEU A 76 -9.29 10.60 15.05
C LEU A 76 -7.85 10.11 14.88
N SER A 77 -7.13 9.90 15.98
CA SER A 77 -5.78 9.35 15.96
C SER A 77 -5.78 7.88 15.51
N ALA A 78 -6.75 7.08 15.99
CA ALA A 78 -6.92 5.68 15.59
C ALA A 78 -7.20 5.56 14.08
N TRP A 79 -8.16 6.30 13.55
CA TRP A 79 -8.48 6.29 12.12
C TRP A 79 -7.31 6.80 11.26
N SER A 80 -6.62 7.84 11.73
CA SER A 80 -5.43 8.34 11.03
C SER A 80 -4.30 7.32 10.99
N ALA A 81 -4.07 6.58 12.09
CA ALA A 81 -3.08 5.52 12.13
C ALA A 81 -3.45 4.37 11.17
N PHE A 82 -4.72 3.98 11.13
CA PHE A 82 -5.19 2.96 10.18
C PHE A 82 -5.05 3.43 8.73
N GLY A 83 -5.36 4.70 8.43
CA GLY A 83 -5.15 5.26 7.10
C GLY A 83 -3.68 5.21 6.65
N ARG A 84 -2.73 5.52 7.54
CA ARG A 84 -1.28 5.40 7.25
C ARG A 84 -0.87 3.94 7.01
N LEU A 85 -1.37 3.02 7.83
CA LEU A 85 -1.16 1.57 7.68
C LEU A 85 -1.61 1.10 6.29
N THR A 86 -2.84 1.46 5.91
CA THR A 86 -3.41 1.01 4.62
C THR A 86 -2.65 1.58 3.42
N HIS A 87 -2.15 2.82 3.48
CA HIS A 87 -1.28 3.36 2.44
C HIS A 87 -0.07 2.47 2.18
N THR A 88 0.71 2.22 3.24
CA THR A 88 1.92 1.39 3.15
C THR A 88 1.58 -0.03 2.67
N ALA A 89 0.49 -0.62 3.17
CA ALA A 89 0.03 -1.95 2.75
C ALA A 89 -0.38 -1.99 1.26
N GLN A 90 -0.94 -0.91 0.72
CA GLN A 90 -1.29 -0.77 -0.70
C GLN A 90 -0.05 -0.61 -1.58
N ASP A 91 0.91 0.21 -1.16
CA ASP A 91 2.15 0.47 -1.92
C ASP A 91 3.07 -0.75 -2.02
N PHE A 92 2.96 -1.70 -1.11
CA PHE A 92 3.65 -2.98 -1.21
C PHE A 92 3.47 -3.64 -2.60
N TYR A 93 2.26 -3.64 -3.14
CA TYR A 93 1.96 -4.25 -4.45
C TYR A 93 2.34 -3.40 -5.64
N ALA A 94 2.43 -2.10 -5.46
CA ALA A 94 2.86 -1.18 -6.50
C ALA A 94 4.38 -1.15 -6.66
N HIS A 95 5.13 -1.23 -5.56
CA HIS A 95 6.55 -0.93 -5.55
C HIS A 95 7.44 -2.17 -5.39
N THR A 96 6.86 -3.35 -5.07
CA THR A 96 7.62 -4.60 -5.00
C THR A 96 7.40 -5.49 -6.24
N ASN A 97 8.22 -6.52 -6.37
CA ASN A 97 8.06 -7.54 -7.41
C ASN A 97 7.02 -8.62 -7.05
N TYR A 98 6.22 -8.45 -5.98
CA TYR A 98 5.22 -9.42 -5.52
C TYR A 98 4.29 -9.89 -6.65
N ILE A 99 3.70 -8.96 -7.39
CA ILE A 99 2.78 -9.28 -8.50
C ILE A 99 3.47 -10.14 -9.57
N SER A 100 4.72 -9.82 -9.89
CA SER A 100 5.50 -10.59 -10.85
C SER A 100 5.79 -12.01 -10.34
N MET A 101 6.13 -12.16 -9.06
CA MET A 101 6.38 -13.46 -8.44
C MET A 101 5.10 -14.30 -8.39
N TRP A 102 3.97 -13.71 -8.03
CA TRP A 102 2.68 -14.39 -7.98
C TRP A 102 2.28 -14.89 -9.38
N LEU A 103 2.34 -14.04 -10.40
CA LEU A 103 2.02 -14.41 -11.79
C LEU A 103 2.95 -15.51 -12.35
N ASN A 104 4.22 -15.51 -11.97
CA ASN A 104 5.19 -16.50 -12.43
C ASN A 104 4.92 -17.93 -11.93
N GLN A 105 4.01 -18.12 -10.97
CA GLN A 105 3.57 -19.45 -10.53
C GLN A 105 2.68 -20.14 -11.57
N TYR A 106 2.10 -19.39 -12.51
CA TYR A 106 1.16 -19.86 -13.53
C TYR A 106 1.85 -19.89 -14.90
N LYS A 107 1.95 -21.09 -15.49
CA LYS A 107 2.67 -21.31 -16.74
C LYS A 107 1.84 -21.03 -18.00
N ASP A 108 0.55 -21.42 -17.98
CA ASP A 108 -0.26 -21.45 -19.19
C ASP A 108 -1.36 -20.36 -19.24
N ALA A 109 -1.99 -20.08 -18.11
CA ALA A 109 -2.99 -19.02 -17.99
C ALA A 109 -2.98 -18.44 -16.58
N SER A 110 -2.69 -17.16 -16.48
CA SER A 110 -2.79 -16.46 -15.19
C SER A 110 -4.26 -16.33 -14.78
N PRO A 111 -4.59 -16.57 -13.50
CA PRO A 111 -5.91 -16.27 -12.94
C PRO A 111 -6.27 -14.78 -13.14
N ALA A 112 -7.57 -14.46 -13.05
CA ALA A 112 -8.01 -13.07 -13.17
C ALA A 112 -7.49 -12.21 -11.99
N PRO A 113 -7.32 -10.87 -12.17
CA PRO A 113 -6.83 -9.99 -11.11
C PRO A 113 -7.53 -10.16 -9.75
N PRO A 114 -8.87 -10.32 -9.66
CA PRO A 114 -9.54 -10.54 -8.38
C PRO A 114 -9.19 -11.85 -7.66
N GLU A 115 -8.53 -12.81 -8.34
CA GLU A 115 -8.13 -14.09 -7.75
C GLU A 115 -6.80 -14.02 -7.00
N ILE A 116 -6.07 -12.90 -7.11
CA ILE A 116 -4.78 -12.75 -6.44
C ILE A 116 -4.91 -12.94 -4.92
N ASP A 117 -4.02 -13.74 -4.34
CA ASP A 117 -3.82 -13.81 -2.89
C ASP A 117 -2.89 -12.67 -2.46
N PRO A 118 -3.32 -11.75 -1.59
CA PRO A 118 -2.49 -10.62 -1.18
C PRO A 118 -1.46 -10.98 -0.10
N VAL A 119 -1.61 -12.11 0.60
CA VAL A 119 -0.79 -12.46 1.78
C VAL A 119 -0.16 -13.85 1.67
N GLN A 120 0.11 -14.30 0.45
CA GLN A 120 0.72 -15.61 0.23
C GLN A 120 2.11 -15.67 0.90
N GLU A 121 2.20 -16.39 2.02
CA GLU A 121 3.33 -16.40 2.96
C GLU A 121 4.68 -16.66 2.26
N ASN A 122 4.75 -17.70 1.44
CA ASN A 122 5.99 -18.07 0.72
C ASN A 122 6.47 -17.00 -0.28
N LEU A 123 5.63 -16.04 -0.65
CA LEU A 123 6.02 -14.88 -1.48
C LEU A 123 6.41 -13.69 -0.62
N VAL A 124 5.65 -13.42 0.45
CA VAL A 124 5.94 -12.30 1.37
C VAL A 124 7.25 -12.52 2.11
N GLU A 125 7.57 -13.76 2.48
CA GLU A 125 8.82 -14.15 3.16
C GLU A 125 9.95 -14.57 2.20
N SER A 126 9.72 -14.48 0.89
CA SER A 126 10.70 -14.90 -0.10
C SER A 126 11.97 -14.05 -0.06
N PRO A 127 13.17 -14.66 -0.03
CA PRO A 127 14.42 -13.91 -0.19
C PRO A 127 14.58 -13.25 -1.56
N SER A 128 13.72 -13.59 -2.52
CA SER A 128 13.66 -12.97 -3.85
C SER A 128 12.73 -11.76 -3.91
N LEU A 129 11.98 -11.51 -2.83
CA LEU A 129 11.14 -10.31 -2.73
C LEU A 129 12.03 -9.07 -2.65
N HIS A 130 11.79 -8.12 -3.52
CA HIS A 130 12.52 -6.85 -3.56
C HIS A 130 11.63 -5.72 -4.07
N SER A 131 12.01 -4.50 -3.78
CA SER A 131 11.31 -3.30 -4.26
C SER A 131 12.19 -2.41 -5.13
N GLY A 132 11.55 -1.47 -5.80
CA GLY A 132 12.23 -0.49 -6.65
C GLY A 132 13.15 0.43 -5.84
N LYS A 133 14.36 0.67 -6.38
CA LYS A 133 15.33 1.61 -5.81
C LYS A 133 15.16 2.98 -6.43
N ILE A 134 15.35 4.03 -5.64
CA ILE A 134 15.30 5.41 -6.10
C ILE A 134 16.70 5.87 -6.52
N TYR A 135 16.89 6.14 -7.80
CA TYR A 135 18.16 6.62 -8.39
C TYR A 135 18.09 8.11 -8.69
N ILE A 136 18.56 8.95 -7.75
CA ILE A 136 18.60 10.40 -7.93
C ILE A 136 19.80 10.76 -8.86
N PRO A 137 19.62 11.66 -9.88
CA PRO A 137 18.40 12.45 -10.17
C PRO A 137 17.44 11.80 -11.18
N MET A 138 17.73 10.59 -11.68
CA MET A 138 16.98 9.98 -12.80
C MET A 138 15.53 9.68 -12.45
N ASP A 139 15.24 9.11 -11.26
CA ASP A 139 13.86 8.88 -10.83
C ASP A 139 13.10 10.19 -10.61
N VAL A 140 13.76 11.29 -10.23
CA VAL A 140 13.14 12.62 -10.18
C VAL A 140 12.70 13.09 -11.57
N PHE A 141 13.54 12.88 -12.60
CA PHE A 141 13.20 13.22 -13.98
C PHE A 141 12.08 12.34 -14.56
N TYR A 142 11.86 11.14 -14.02
CA TYR A 142 10.73 10.29 -14.39
C TYR A 142 9.37 10.98 -14.15
N PHE A 143 9.25 11.79 -13.11
CA PHE A 143 8.02 12.56 -12.81
C PHE A 143 7.85 13.80 -13.69
N VAL A 144 8.85 14.19 -14.46
CA VAL A 144 8.77 15.31 -15.41
C VAL A 144 8.31 14.79 -16.78
N PRO A 145 7.11 15.14 -17.27
CA PRO A 145 6.49 14.47 -18.42
C PRO A 145 7.36 14.40 -19.69
N PHE A 146 8.07 15.48 -20.02
CA PHE A 146 8.91 15.52 -21.22
C PHE A 146 10.28 14.82 -21.05
N LEU A 147 10.74 14.59 -19.81
CA LEU A 147 11.98 13.86 -19.50
C LEU A 147 11.74 12.36 -19.23
N ARG A 148 10.49 11.97 -18.99
CA ARG A 148 10.13 10.61 -18.57
C ARG A 148 10.68 9.52 -19.50
N LYS A 149 10.56 9.67 -20.82
CA LYS A 149 11.07 8.68 -21.78
C LYS A 149 12.60 8.54 -21.71
N LEU A 150 13.30 9.66 -21.59
CA LEU A 150 14.75 9.67 -21.45
C LEU A 150 15.18 9.05 -20.13
N SER A 151 14.54 9.43 -19.04
CA SER A 151 14.78 8.85 -17.72
C SER A 151 14.60 7.33 -17.74
N LEU A 152 13.47 6.84 -18.25
CA LEU A 152 13.21 5.40 -18.34
C LEU A 152 14.27 4.65 -19.19
N ALA A 153 14.84 5.28 -20.22
CA ALA A 153 15.89 4.65 -21.02
C ALA A 153 17.20 4.47 -20.24
N LEU A 154 17.48 5.36 -19.28
CA LEU A 154 18.72 5.39 -18.51
C LEU A 154 18.60 4.68 -17.14
N LEU A 155 17.40 4.56 -16.59
CA LEU A 155 17.16 3.94 -15.29
C LEU A 155 17.50 2.43 -15.30
N PRO A 156 18.15 1.91 -14.25
CA PRO A 156 18.33 0.47 -14.04
C PRO A 156 17.00 -0.29 -13.97
N ARG A 157 17.07 -1.61 -14.20
CA ARG A 157 15.85 -2.47 -14.18
C ARG A 157 15.18 -2.54 -12.82
N ASP A 158 15.95 -2.38 -11.76
CA ASP A 158 15.50 -2.39 -10.35
C ASP A 158 15.16 -0.98 -9.83
N SER A 159 15.00 0.02 -10.71
CA SER A 159 14.58 1.36 -10.31
C SER A 159 13.08 1.43 -10.02
N HIS A 160 12.69 2.32 -9.10
CA HIS A 160 11.31 2.65 -8.82
C HIS A 160 10.55 3.01 -10.12
N GLY A 161 11.10 3.89 -10.96
CA GLY A 161 10.48 4.30 -12.21
C GLY A 161 10.16 3.17 -13.20
N ARG A 162 10.89 2.03 -13.12
CA ARG A 162 10.64 0.85 -13.97
C ARG A 162 9.78 -0.22 -13.32
N MET A 163 9.83 -0.34 -12.01
CA MET A 163 9.13 -1.40 -11.28
C MET A 163 7.72 -1.00 -10.85
N ASN A 164 7.45 0.30 -10.67
CA ASN A 164 6.20 0.77 -10.10
C ASN A 164 4.96 0.38 -10.93
N LEU A 165 3.88 0.12 -10.24
CA LEU A 165 2.54 -0.16 -10.76
C LEU A 165 1.53 0.89 -10.23
N ASP A 166 1.88 2.18 -10.32
CA ASP A 166 1.15 3.28 -9.69
C ASP A 166 -0.14 3.67 -10.41
N SER A 167 -0.31 3.23 -11.65
CA SER A 167 -1.48 3.60 -12.46
C SER A 167 -1.72 2.63 -13.61
N PRO A 168 -2.92 2.63 -14.24
CA PRO A 168 -3.22 1.81 -15.42
C PRO A 168 -2.22 2.00 -16.58
N LYS A 169 -1.51 3.13 -16.64
CA LYS A 169 -0.49 3.40 -17.66
C LYS A 169 0.72 2.47 -17.58
N GLN A 170 0.89 1.75 -16.48
CA GLN A 170 1.96 0.78 -16.27
C GLN A 170 1.63 -0.60 -16.88
N GLY A 171 0.45 -0.74 -17.49
CA GLY A 171 0.05 -1.95 -18.18
C GLY A 171 -0.80 -2.90 -17.32
N PRO A 172 -1.07 -4.13 -17.85
CA PRO A 172 -2.09 -5.02 -17.28
C PRO A 172 -1.77 -5.52 -15.86
N ARG A 173 -0.52 -5.50 -15.43
CA ARG A 173 -0.16 -5.88 -14.05
C ARG A 173 -0.70 -4.92 -13.00
N PHE A 174 -1.03 -3.68 -13.37
CA PHE A 174 -1.66 -2.72 -12.49
C PHE A 174 -2.95 -3.26 -11.87
N GLU A 175 -3.80 -3.95 -12.65
CA GLU A 175 -5.07 -4.48 -12.14
C GLU A 175 -4.86 -5.55 -11.05
N TYR A 176 -3.79 -6.33 -11.14
CA TYR A 176 -3.40 -7.27 -10.07
C TYR A 176 -2.91 -6.53 -8.83
N ALA A 177 -2.09 -5.50 -8.99
CA ALA A 177 -1.60 -4.69 -7.88
C ALA A 177 -2.77 -3.98 -7.16
N ARG A 178 -3.71 -3.40 -7.92
CA ARG A 178 -4.91 -2.77 -7.38
C ARG A 178 -5.79 -3.78 -6.62
N SER A 179 -6.06 -4.94 -7.22
CA SER A 179 -6.89 -5.98 -6.57
C SER A 179 -6.24 -6.51 -5.30
N ALA A 180 -4.92 -6.73 -5.31
CA ALA A 180 -4.18 -7.15 -4.13
C ALA A 180 -4.21 -6.08 -3.03
N ALA A 181 -4.05 -4.80 -3.38
CA ALA A 181 -4.09 -3.68 -2.45
C ALA A 181 -5.45 -3.51 -1.77
N VAL A 182 -6.55 -3.66 -2.52
CA VAL A 182 -7.92 -3.66 -1.95
C VAL A 182 -8.09 -4.80 -0.96
N LYS A 183 -7.74 -6.02 -1.36
CA LYS A 183 -7.83 -7.21 -0.49
C LYS A 183 -6.93 -7.10 0.74
N ARG A 184 -5.73 -6.52 0.59
CA ARG A 184 -4.86 -6.29 1.74
C ARG A 184 -5.43 -5.26 2.71
N THR A 185 -6.08 -4.22 2.21
CA THR A 185 -6.77 -3.24 3.06
C THR A 185 -7.90 -3.92 3.86
N GLN A 186 -8.67 -4.81 3.23
CA GLN A 186 -9.70 -5.61 3.90
C GLN A 186 -9.08 -6.56 4.94
N TYR A 187 -8.00 -7.25 4.58
CA TYR A 187 -7.26 -8.13 5.48
C TYR A 187 -6.77 -7.39 6.74
N GLU A 188 -6.16 -6.21 6.58
CA GLU A 188 -5.69 -5.42 7.71
C GLU A 188 -6.84 -4.97 8.64
N PHE A 189 -7.99 -4.67 8.06
CA PHE A 189 -9.20 -4.37 8.83
C PHE A 189 -9.70 -5.60 9.61
N GLU A 190 -9.72 -6.78 9.00
CA GLU A 190 -10.13 -8.03 9.62
C GLU A 190 -9.16 -8.48 10.73
N GLU A 191 -7.86 -8.24 10.56
CA GLU A 191 -6.87 -8.48 11.61
C GLU A 191 -7.11 -7.57 12.83
N LEU A 192 -7.49 -6.31 12.63
CA LEU A 192 -7.89 -5.44 13.73
C LEU A 192 -9.18 -5.93 14.40
N GLU A 193 -10.19 -6.34 13.66
CA GLU A 193 -11.43 -6.89 14.20
C GLU A 193 -11.16 -8.08 15.13
N LYS A 194 -10.23 -8.98 14.77
CA LYS A 194 -9.88 -10.16 15.57
C LYS A 194 -9.21 -9.83 16.92
N ILE A 195 -8.44 -8.74 16.98
CA ILE A 195 -7.65 -8.39 18.16
C ILE A 195 -8.30 -7.33 19.06
N LEU A 196 -9.27 -6.58 18.55
CA LEU A 196 -10.01 -5.58 19.33
C LEU A 196 -11.15 -6.23 20.11
N THR A 197 -11.45 -5.69 21.29
CA THR A 197 -12.70 -6.06 21.98
C THR A 197 -13.90 -5.58 21.17
N PRO A 198 -15.08 -6.22 21.30
CA PRO A 198 -16.30 -5.77 20.60
C PRO A 198 -16.62 -4.29 20.85
N GLU A 199 -16.38 -3.78 22.06
CA GLU A 199 -16.58 -2.37 22.37
C GLU A 199 -15.58 -1.46 21.63
N MET A 200 -14.31 -1.81 21.61
CA MET A 200 -13.28 -1.04 20.89
C MET A 200 -13.55 -1.07 19.39
N PHE A 201 -13.93 -2.21 18.85
CA PHE A 201 -14.24 -2.35 17.44
C PHE A 201 -15.48 -1.53 17.05
N SER A 202 -16.55 -1.55 17.85
CA SER A 202 -17.74 -0.69 17.63
C SER A 202 -17.35 0.79 17.61
N LYS A 203 -16.48 1.26 18.51
CA LYS A 203 -15.96 2.63 18.50
C LYS A 203 -15.11 2.91 17.24
N PHE A 204 -14.30 1.93 16.81
CA PHE A 204 -13.43 2.07 15.65
C PHE A 204 -14.21 2.22 14.34
N VAL A 205 -15.29 1.45 14.16
CA VAL A 205 -16.16 1.54 12.98
C VAL A 205 -17.11 2.73 13.03
N ASP A 206 -17.26 3.36 14.20
CA ASP A 206 -18.09 4.58 14.43
C ASP A 206 -19.58 4.32 14.08
N ASN A 207 -20.09 3.14 14.48
CA ASN A 207 -21.49 2.71 14.31
C ASN A 207 -22.24 2.68 15.65
#